data_ee644cb91d71342d893d61814bceaef4
#
_entry.id   ee644cb91d71342d893d61814bceaef4
#
_cell.length_a   1.000
_cell.length_b   1.000
_cell.length_c   1.000
_cell.angle_alpha   90.00
_cell.angle_beta   90.00
_cell.angle_gamma   90.00
#
_symmetry.space_group_name_H-M   'P 1'
#
loop_
_entity.id
_entity.type
_entity.pdbx_description
1 polymer ?
#
loop_
_entity_poly.entity_id
_entity_poly.type
_entity_poly.pdbx_seq_one_letter_code
_entity_poly.pdbx_strand_id
1 'polypeptide(L)'
;MKIYYEDDANLEIIQSMNVSIIGYGSQGHAHANNLHESGVSVTVGLREGSSSWNKAEEAGLKATTVSDSVKDADLVMILAPDEFQQNIYENEIKPNLKGDAILAFAHGFNIHFKKIIPDDSTSVIMIAPKGPGHTVRSTYIDNGGVPSLIAIYKDAIADKPYTAKDVALSYAKANGGTRAGVLETSFKEETETDLFGEQAVLCGGMTALIKAGYETLVEGGYSPEMAYFECLHETKLIVDLIHEGGIANMHYSISNTAEYGDYVSGPKVITEDTKIAMKGILENIQSGNFANQFLDDCRQSNDGSGGPVMKSNREATKNHSIEAVGSELRSKMKFLNNKKLVDKEIN
;
A
#
# COMPACT_ATOMS: atom_id res chain seq x y z
N MET A 1 19.48 -8.93 -9.98
CA MET A 1 18.91 -7.95 -9.04
C MET A 1 19.47 -8.27 -7.67
N LYS A 2 19.98 -7.28 -6.92
CA LYS A 2 20.47 -7.49 -5.56
C LYS A 2 19.30 -7.39 -4.59
N ILE A 3 19.20 -8.34 -3.66
CA ILE A 3 18.27 -8.30 -2.54
C ILE A 3 19.09 -8.04 -1.29
N TYR A 4 18.66 -7.10 -0.46
CA TYR A 4 19.28 -6.73 0.80
C TYR A 4 18.53 -7.37 1.95
N TYR A 5 19.28 -7.92 2.89
CA TYR A 5 18.78 -8.56 4.12
C TYR A 5 19.30 -7.85 5.37
N GLU A 6 19.07 -8.41 6.53
CA GLU A 6 19.40 -7.79 7.82
C GLU A 6 20.88 -7.39 7.97
N ASP A 7 21.81 -8.21 7.45
CA ASP A 7 23.25 -7.95 7.50
C ASP A 7 23.71 -6.83 6.57
N ASP A 8 22.89 -6.50 5.56
CA ASP A 8 23.18 -5.40 4.61
C ASP A 8 22.76 -4.01 5.15
N ALA A 9 22.07 -3.95 6.29
CA ALA A 9 21.49 -2.71 6.82
C ALA A 9 21.95 -2.44 8.26
N ASN A 10 22.45 -1.22 8.51
CA ASN A 10 22.82 -0.77 9.85
C ASN A 10 21.63 -0.06 10.53
N LEU A 11 21.05 -0.69 11.56
CA LEU A 11 19.92 -0.16 12.31
C LEU A 11 20.26 1.14 13.07
N GLU A 12 21.51 1.30 13.53
CA GLU A 12 21.93 2.44 14.34
C GLU A 12 21.76 3.78 13.63
N ILE A 13 21.79 3.79 12.29
CA ILE A 13 21.62 5.01 11.50
C ILE A 13 20.23 5.61 11.80
N ILE A 14 19.16 4.84 11.63
CA ILE A 14 17.79 5.37 11.86
C ILE A 14 17.49 5.54 13.35
N GLN A 15 18.09 4.75 14.23
CA GLN A 15 17.96 4.93 15.67
C GLN A 15 18.59 6.23 16.18
N SER A 16 19.57 6.77 15.46
CA SER A 16 20.19 8.06 15.78
C SER A 16 19.40 9.27 15.31
N MET A 17 18.28 9.06 14.59
CA MET A 17 17.45 10.10 13.97
C MET A 17 16.13 10.31 14.72
N ASN A 18 15.64 11.54 14.70
CA ASN A 18 14.25 11.85 15.03
C ASN A 18 13.40 11.68 13.76
N VAL A 19 12.48 10.74 13.79
CA VAL A 19 11.60 10.43 12.66
C VAL A 19 10.21 11.00 12.89
N SER A 20 9.74 11.84 11.95
CA SER A 20 8.35 12.30 11.90
C SER A 20 7.55 11.45 10.92
N ILE A 21 6.46 10.85 11.38
CA ILE A 21 5.51 10.11 10.53
C ILE A 21 4.27 10.97 10.32
N ILE A 22 4.04 11.41 9.08
CA ILE A 22 2.90 12.26 8.74
C ILE A 22 1.71 11.41 8.31
N GLY A 23 0.68 11.37 9.17
CA GLY A 23 -0.48 10.51 9.01
C GLY A 23 -0.39 9.22 9.84
N TYR A 24 -1.54 8.71 10.28
CA TYR A 24 -1.65 7.50 11.11
C TYR A 24 -2.80 6.62 10.62
N GLY A 25 -2.88 6.45 9.28
CA GLY A 25 -3.71 5.44 8.62
C GLY A 25 -3.01 4.07 8.67
N SER A 26 -3.43 3.13 7.84
CA SER A 26 -2.91 1.74 7.86
C SER A 26 -1.38 1.66 7.79
N GLN A 27 -0.75 2.35 6.83
CA GLN A 27 0.72 2.38 6.72
C GLN A 27 1.35 3.20 7.86
N GLY A 28 0.79 4.39 8.18
CA GLY A 28 1.33 5.23 9.25
C GLY A 28 1.34 4.54 10.61
N HIS A 29 0.28 3.83 10.94
CA HIS A 29 0.19 2.99 12.13
C HIS A 29 1.30 1.90 12.14
N ALA A 30 1.46 1.17 11.04
CA ALA A 30 2.46 0.10 10.96
C ALA A 30 3.89 0.66 11.10
N HIS A 31 4.24 1.66 10.29
CA HIS A 31 5.57 2.26 10.29
C HIS A 31 5.91 2.88 11.66
N ALA A 32 5.02 3.70 12.23
CA ALA A 32 5.28 4.36 13.50
C ALA A 32 5.52 3.38 14.64
N ASN A 33 4.68 2.33 14.75
CA ASN A 33 4.84 1.33 15.81
C ASN A 33 6.07 0.44 15.60
N ASN A 34 6.33 -0.03 14.36
CA ASN A 34 7.46 -0.88 14.07
C ASN A 34 8.80 -0.16 14.33
N LEU A 35 8.90 1.11 13.90
CA LEU A 35 10.08 1.94 14.16
C LEU A 35 10.26 2.19 15.66
N HIS A 36 9.20 2.55 16.37
CA HIS A 36 9.24 2.78 17.81
C HIS A 36 9.72 1.53 18.57
N GLU A 37 9.15 0.36 18.26
CA GLU A 37 9.57 -0.91 18.85
C GLU A 37 10.98 -1.33 18.44
N SER A 38 11.50 -0.82 17.31
CA SER A 38 12.90 -0.98 16.89
C SER A 38 13.85 0.03 17.55
N GLY A 39 13.38 0.85 18.50
CA GLY A 39 14.19 1.80 19.26
C GLY A 39 14.43 3.14 18.56
N VAL A 40 13.64 3.49 17.55
CA VAL A 40 13.71 4.77 16.85
C VAL A 40 12.87 5.84 17.58
N SER A 41 13.37 7.07 17.65
CA SER A 41 12.62 8.24 18.16
C SER A 41 11.55 8.63 17.14
N VAL A 42 10.28 8.33 17.42
CA VAL A 42 9.15 8.58 16.50
C VAL A 42 8.21 9.65 17.08
N THR A 43 7.84 10.61 16.24
CA THR A 43 6.74 11.55 16.48
C THR A 43 5.72 11.44 15.34
N VAL A 44 4.44 11.32 15.66
CA VAL A 44 3.36 11.28 14.69
C VAL A 44 2.80 12.66 14.45
N GLY A 45 2.86 13.14 13.20
CA GLY A 45 2.31 14.44 12.78
C GLY A 45 0.89 14.27 12.24
N LEU A 46 -0.08 14.92 12.88
CA LEU A 46 -1.50 14.83 12.55
C LEU A 46 -2.13 16.21 12.44
N ARG A 47 -3.22 16.32 11.68
CA ARG A 47 -4.06 17.53 11.73
C ARG A 47 -4.76 17.64 13.08
N GLU A 48 -4.99 18.85 13.54
CA GLU A 48 -5.79 19.09 14.75
C GLU A 48 -7.17 18.43 14.64
N GLY A 49 -7.62 17.79 15.72
CA GLY A 49 -8.90 17.08 15.78
C GLY A 49 -8.96 15.77 14.99
N SER A 50 -7.83 15.23 14.55
CA SER A 50 -7.79 13.91 13.92
C SER A 50 -8.24 12.82 14.90
N SER A 51 -9.13 11.91 14.44
CA SER A 51 -9.54 10.74 15.20
C SER A 51 -8.39 9.77 15.51
N SER A 52 -7.29 9.85 14.76
CA SER A 52 -6.10 9.04 14.96
C SER A 52 -5.19 9.55 16.09
N TRP A 53 -5.46 10.74 16.65
CA TRP A 53 -4.62 11.32 17.70
C TRP A 53 -4.57 10.44 18.94
N ASN A 54 -5.72 10.12 19.49
CA ASN A 54 -5.82 9.25 20.66
C ASN A 54 -5.24 7.84 20.39
N LYS A 55 -5.45 7.30 19.19
CA LYS A 55 -4.91 5.99 18.81
C LYS A 55 -3.37 5.98 18.84
N ALA A 56 -2.72 7.04 18.39
CA ALA A 56 -1.27 7.14 18.43
C ALA A 56 -0.75 7.25 19.87
N GLU A 57 -1.42 8.06 20.72
CA GLU A 57 -1.06 8.22 22.13
C GLU A 57 -1.30 6.94 22.94
N GLU A 58 -2.40 6.22 22.70
CA GLU A 58 -2.69 4.91 23.31
C GLU A 58 -1.66 3.83 22.93
N ALA A 59 -1.07 3.95 21.74
CA ALA A 59 0.04 3.11 21.31
C ALA A 59 1.41 3.53 21.91
N GLY A 60 1.45 4.55 22.78
CA GLY A 60 2.66 5.02 23.42
C GLY A 60 3.50 5.98 22.57
N LEU A 61 2.96 6.46 21.45
CA LEU A 61 3.64 7.37 20.53
C LEU A 61 3.33 8.83 20.88
N LYS A 62 4.30 9.73 20.64
CA LYS A 62 4.07 11.15 20.72
C LYS A 62 3.30 11.62 19.49
N ALA A 63 2.10 12.20 19.68
CA ALA A 63 1.33 12.86 18.63
C ALA A 63 1.41 14.38 18.76
N THR A 64 1.50 15.09 17.64
CA THR A 64 1.49 16.56 17.59
C THR A 64 0.99 17.04 16.22
N THR A 65 0.92 18.35 15.99
CA THR A 65 0.60 18.88 14.67
C THR A 65 1.68 18.51 13.65
N VAL A 66 1.32 18.49 12.36
CA VAL A 66 2.29 18.22 11.29
C VAL A 66 3.46 19.20 11.39
N SER A 67 3.16 20.51 11.46
CA SER A 67 4.18 21.55 11.54
C SER A 67 5.15 21.38 12.72
N ASP A 68 4.63 21.01 13.90
CA ASP A 68 5.48 20.83 15.07
C ASP A 68 6.29 19.52 15.02
N SER A 69 5.75 18.46 14.42
CA SER A 69 6.45 17.18 14.29
C SER A 69 7.67 17.27 13.37
N VAL A 70 7.64 18.19 12.41
CA VAL A 70 8.68 18.34 11.40
C VAL A 70 9.88 19.16 11.88
N LYS A 71 9.67 20.13 12.82
CA LYS A 71 10.70 21.10 13.23
C LYS A 71 12.02 20.46 13.68
N ASP A 72 11.93 19.36 14.42
CA ASP A 72 13.10 18.66 14.97
C ASP A 72 13.40 17.34 14.26
N ALA A 73 12.65 17.00 13.18
CA ALA A 73 12.82 15.76 12.47
C ALA A 73 14.06 15.76 11.59
N ASP A 74 14.82 14.66 11.63
CA ASP A 74 15.93 14.37 10.71
C ASP A 74 15.40 13.64 9.47
N LEU A 75 14.29 12.89 9.63
CA LEU A 75 13.58 12.23 8.55
C LEU A 75 12.07 12.45 8.69
N VAL A 76 11.41 12.85 7.60
CA VAL A 76 9.96 13.04 7.53
C VAL A 76 9.38 12.03 6.55
N MET A 77 8.68 11.03 7.07
CA MET A 77 7.97 10.02 6.29
C MET A 77 6.53 10.45 6.07
N ILE A 78 6.14 10.68 4.80
CA ILE A 78 4.81 11.16 4.44
C ILE A 78 3.90 9.99 4.10
N LEU A 79 2.94 9.69 4.97
CA LEU A 79 1.98 8.57 4.88
C LEU A 79 0.52 9.05 4.95
N ALA A 80 0.29 10.32 4.76
CA ALA A 80 -1.04 10.86 4.50
C ALA A 80 -1.56 10.38 3.13
N PRO A 81 -2.88 10.35 2.87
CA PRO A 81 -3.41 10.02 1.56
C PRO A 81 -2.83 10.92 0.45
N ASP A 82 -2.56 10.35 -0.73
CA ASP A 82 -1.81 11.00 -1.79
C ASP A 82 -2.40 12.35 -2.24
N GLU A 83 -3.72 12.45 -2.26
CA GLU A 83 -4.44 13.67 -2.64
C GLU A 83 -4.22 14.86 -1.70
N PHE A 84 -3.78 14.60 -0.47
CA PHE A 84 -3.50 15.65 0.51
C PHE A 84 -2.03 15.98 0.67
N GLN A 85 -1.13 15.08 0.23
CA GLN A 85 0.30 15.22 0.50
C GLN A 85 0.89 16.50 -0.07
N GLN A 86 0.47 16.93 -1.27
CA GLN A 86 0.94 18.18 -1.87
C GLN A 86 0.62 19.38 -0.97
N ASN A 87 -0.63 19.48 -0.52
CA ASN A 87 -1.07 20.60 0.34
C ASN A 87 -0.38 20.59 1.71
N ILE A 88 -0.24 19.40 2.31
CA ILE A 88 0.46 19.22 3.59
C ILE A 88 1.93 19.59 3.43
N TYR A 89 2.57 19.16 2.33
CA TYR A 89 3.97 19.48 2.06
C TYR A 89 4.19 20.99 1.95
N GLU A 90 3.44 21.68 1.11
CA GLU A 90 3.63 23.11 0.84
C GLU A 90 3.33 24.01 2.06
N ASN A 91 2.29 23.67 2.85
CA ASN A 91 1.81 24.54 3.93
C ASN A 91 2.37 24.19 5.31
N GLU A 92 2.71 22.91 5.56
CA GLU A 92 3.06 22.47 6.91
C GLU A 92 4.46 21.85 7.00
N ILE A 93 4.91 21.11 5.98
CA ILE A 93 6.22 20.44 6.02
C ILE A 93 7.32 21.40 5.55
N LYS A 94 7.25 21.88 4.32
CA LYS A 94 8.30 22.67 3.68
C LYS A 94 8.71 23.91 4.51
N PRO A 95 7.80 24.71 5.09
CA PRO A 95 8.17 25.86 5.89
C PRO A 95 8.87 25.55 7.22
N ASN A 96 8.75 24.30 7.71
CA ASN A 96 9.26 23.86 9.00
C ASN A 96 10.38 22.82 8.88
N LEU A 97 10.73 22.40 7.65
CA LEU A 97 11.72 21.34 7.40
C LEU A 97 13.12 21.84 7.72
N LYS A 98 13.90 21.05 8.45
CA LYS A 98 15.34 21.33 8.63
C LYS A 98 16.07 21.30 7.29
N GLY A 99 17.13 22.07 7.17
CA GLY A 99 17.91 22.17 5.92
C GLY A 99 18.59 20.86 5.47
N ASP A 100 18.85 19.95 6.40
CA ASP A 100 19.47 18.62 6.15
C ASP A 100 18.51 17.44 6.37
N ALA A 101 17.21 17.71 6.55
CA ALA A 101 16.21 16.67 6.74
C ALA A 101 15.98 15.88 5.44
N ILE A 102 15.63 14.61 5.62
CA ILE A 102 15.33 13.67 4.55
C ILE A 102 13.82 13.55 4.40
N LEU A 103 13.30 13.72 3.20
CA LEU A 103 11.91 13.37 2.87
C LEU A 103 11.82 11.90 2.46
N ALA A 104 10.88 11.20 3.04
CA ALA A 104 10.63 9.80 2.76
C ALA A 104 9.16 9.55 2.38
N PHE A 105 8.95 8.58 1.51
CA PHE A 105 7.63 8.18 0.99
C PHE A 105 7.51 6.66 1.01
N ALA A 106 6.29 6.15 1.11
CA ALA A 106 6.02 4.71 0.94
C ALA A 106 5.48 4.38 -0.46
N HIS A 107 5.17 5.38 -1.27
CA HIS A 107 4.76 5.29 -2.67
C HIS A 107 5.25 6.52 -3.42
N GLY A 108 5.64 6.33 -4.68
CA GLY A 108 6.32 7.39 -5.43
C GLY A 108 5.40 8.43 -6.10
N PHE A 109 4.08 8.35 -5.97
CA PHE A 109 3.06 9.13 -6.68
C PHE A 109 3.37 10.62 -6.75
N ASN A 110 3.48 11.28 -5.61
CA ASN A 110 3.62 12.73 -5.55
C ASN A 110 4.97 13.26 -6.08
N ILE A 111 6.03 12.46 -5.98
CA ILE A 111 7.35 12.79 -6.54
C ILE A 111 7.39 12.50 -8.04
N HIS A 112 6.94 11.31 -8.47
CA HIS A 112 6.97 10.89 -9.87
C HIS A 112 6.13 11.82 -10.75
N PHE A 113 4.91 12.13 -10.34
CA PHE A 113 4.02 13.04 -11.07
C PHE A 113 4.23 14.51 -10.75
N LYS A 114 5.36 14.87 -10.08
CA LYS A 114 5.78 16.25 -9.78
C LYS A 114 4.71 17.09 -9.07
N LYS A 115 3.93 16.46 -8.18
CA LYS A 115 3.00 17.16 -7.31
C LYS A 115 3.71 17.77 -6.10
N ILE A 116 4.77 17.10 -5.65
CA ILE A 116 5.73 17.63 -4.68
C ILE A 116 7.07 17.80 -5.39
N ILE A 117 7.64 19.00 -5.26
CA ILE A 117 8.96 19.35 -5.81
C ILE A 117 9.84 19.78 -4.64
N PRO A 118 10.64 18.85 -4.09
CA PRO A 118 11.58 19.16 -3.01
C PRO A 118 12.73 20.08 -3.48
N ASP A 119 13.24 20.89 -2.56
CA ASP A 119 14.38 21.75 -2.81
C ASP A 119 15.65 20.93 -3.15
N ASP A 120 16.60 21.56 -3.85
CA ASP A 120 17.79 20.85 -4.33
C ASP A 120 18.69 20.31 -3.21
N SER A 121 18.64 20.91 -2.05
CA SER A 121 19.36 20.49 -0.84
C SER A 121 18.70 19.35 -0.06
N THR A 122 17.49 18.94 -0.43
CA THR A 122 16.72 17.93 0.32
C THR A 122 16.93 16.54 -0.27
N SER A 123 17.38 15.59 0.54
CA SER A 123 17.40 14.17 0.15
C SER A 123 15.99 13.61 0.11
N VAL A 124 15.72 12.76 -0.88
CA VAL A 124 14.40 12.15 -1.09
C VAL A 124 14.55 10.67 -1.33
N ILE A 125 13.91 9.88 -0.47
CA ILE A 125 13.96 8.41 -0.50
C ILE A 125 12.55 7.81 -0.48
N MET A 126 12.47 6.56 -0.88
CA MET A 126 11.25 5.78 -0.77
C MET A 126 11.54 4.46 -0.05
N ILE A 127 10.64 4.07 0.83
CA ILE A 127 10.60 2.75 1.45
C ILE A 127 9.17 2.25 1.33
N ALA A 128 8.92 1.35 0.38
CA ALA A 128 7.60 0.87 -0.01
C ALA A 128 7.43 -0.63 0.34
N PRO A 129 6.86 -0.96 1.51
CA PRO A 129 6.46 -2.33 1.81
C PRO A 129 5.41 -2.80 0.80
N LYS A 130 5.61 -3.99 0.20
CA LYS A 130 4.68 -4.55 -0.80
C LYS A 130 3.57 -5.36 -0.12
N GLY A 131 2.74 -4.65 0.63
CA GLY A 131 1.57 -5.18 1.33
C GLY A 131 0.80 -4.10 2.10
N PRO A 132 -0.46 -4.36 2.42
CA PRO A 132 -1.27 -3.46 3.24
C PRO A 132 -0.63 -3.20 4.60
N GLY A 133 -0.81 -2.00 5.17
CA GLY A 133 -0.16 -1.62 6.43
C GLY A 133 -0.48 -2.55 7.60
N HIS A 134 -1.71 -3.04 7.73
CA HIS A 134 -2.05 -4.02 8.77
C HIS A 134 -1.27 -5.34 8.62
N THR A 135 -0.96 -5.77 7.39
CA THR A 135 -0.10 -6.94 7.14
C THR A 135 1.35 -6.62 7.49
N VAL A 136 1.85 -5.41 7.15
CA VAL A 136 3.19 -4.96 7.56
C VAL A 136 3.33 -5.03 9.08
N ARG A 137 2.32 -4.55 9.82
CA ARG A 137 2.32 -4.58 11.29
C ARG A 137 2.23 -6.00 11.86
N SER A 138 1.27 -6.80 11.42
CA SER A 138 1.06 -8.15 11.96
C SER A 138 2.25 -9.07 11.69
N THR A 139 2.81 -9.01 10.48
CA THR A 139 3.98 -9.81 10.14
C THR A 139 5.21 -9.39 10.95
N TYR A 140 5.38 -8.09 11.23
CA TYR A 140 6.45 -7.60 12.10
C TYR A 140 6.33 -8.15 13.54
N ILE A 141 5.12 -8.14 14.10
CA ILE A 141 4.83 -8.70 15.44
C ILE A 141 5.16 -10.20 15.49
N ASP A 142 4.88 -10.92 14.43
CA ASP A 142 5.20 -12.35 14.28
C ASP A 142 6.69 -12.62 13.99
N ASN A 143 7.56 -11.62 14.14
CA ASN A 143 9.00 -11.67 13.82
C ASN A 143 9.32 -11.96 12.35
N GLY A 144 8.36 -11.81 11.46
CA GLY A 144 8.53 -11.83 10.01
C GLY A 144 8.73 -10.42 9.44
N GLY A 145 8.61 -10.32 8.12
CA GLY A 145 8.66 -9.06 7.39
C GLY A 145 7.86 -9.13 6.10
N VAL A 146 7.46 -7.97 5.59
CA VAL A 146 6.89 -7.84 4.25
C VAL A 146 8.00 -7.38 3.32
N PRO A 147 8.22 -8.03 2.16
CA PRO A 147 9.19 -7.56 1.17
C PRO A 147 8.99 -6.10 0.85
N SER A 148 10.08 -5.34 0.79
CA SER A 148 10.01 -3.89 0.61
C SER A 148 10.85 -3.45 -0.58
N LEU A 149 10.44 -2.36 -1.22
CA LEU A 149 11.24 -1.68 -2.22
C LEU A 149 11.88 -0.44 -1.59
N ILE A 150 13.10 -0.12 -2.01
CA ILE A 150 13.71 1.18 -1.73
C ILE A 150 14.05 1.87 -3.04
N ALA A 151 13.93 3.19 -3.05
CA ALA A 151 14.41 4.02 -4.15
C ALA A 151 15.00 5.34 -3.64
N ILE A 152 16.02 5.80 -4.33
CA ILE A 152 16.67 7.08 -4.05
C ILE A 152 16.35 8.01 -5.21
N TYR A 153 15.51 9.02 -4.95
CA TYR A 153 15.24 10.07 -5.95
C TYR A 153 16.35 11.10 -5.98
N LYS A 154 16.83 11.48 -4.79
CA LYS A 154 17.94 12.43 -4.61
C LYS A 154 18.72 12.08 -3.34
N ASP A 155 20.03 12.06 -3.44
CA ASP A 155 20.94 12.02 -2.31
C ASP A 155 21.67 13.37 -2.21
N ALA A 156 21.29 14.17 -1.23
CA ALA A 156 21.90 15.45 -0.90
C ALA A 156 22.60 15.41 0.46
N ILE A 157 22.81 14.21 1.02
CA ILE A 157 23.50 14.05 2.31
C ILE A 157 24.96 14.44 2.11
N ALA A 158 25.42 15.40 2.92
CA ALA A 158 26.80 15.83 2.96
C ALA A 158 27.38 15.65 4.39
N ASP A 159 28.66 15.40 4.47
CA ASP A 159 29.43 15.35 5.73
C ASP A 159 28.91 14.32 6.77
N LYS A 160 28.20 13.26 6.32
CA LYS A 160 27.76 12.14 7.14
C LYS A 160 28.49 10.86 6.72
N PRO A 161 28.69 9.90 7.63
CA PRO A 161 29.33 8.61 7.32
C PRO A 161 28.37 7.62 6.61
N TYR A 162 27.21 8.07 6.14
CA TYR A 162 26.18 7.28 5.48
C TYR A 162 25.52 8.04 4.31
N THR A 163 24.98 7.30 3.37
CA THR A 163 24.25 7.81 2.20
C THR A 163 22.74 7.75 2.41
N ALA A 164 21.96 8.38 1.52
CA ALA A 164 20.50 8.27 1.50
C ALA A 164 20.02 6.79 1.35
N LYS A 165 20.81 5.97 0.64
CA LYS A 165 20.54 4.53 0.53
C LYS A 165 20.72 3.80 1.86
N ASP A 166 21.78 4.12 2.60
CA ASP A 166 21.99 3.52 3.91
C ASP A 166 20.85 3.87 4.88
N VAL A 167 20.35 5.10 4.82
CA VAL A 167 19.17 5.52 5.59
C VAL A 167 17.92 4.74 5.18
N ALA A 168 17.68 4.58 3.87
CA ALA A 168 16.53 3.82 3.37
C ALA A 168 16.58 2.34 3.81
N LEU A 169 17.75 1.71 3.74
CA LEU A 169 17.96 0.34 4.24
C LEU A 169 17.78 0.24 5.76
N SER A 170 18.33 1.21 6.51
CA SER A 170 18.17 1.27 7.96
C SER A 170 16.70 1.41 8.38
N TYR A 171 15.94 2.29 7.69
CA TYR A 171 14.51 2.43 7.89
C TYR A 171 13.76 1.13 7.57
N ALA A 172 14.06 0.51 6.41
CA ALA A 172 13.45 -0.76 6.01
C ALA A 172 13.72 -1.87 7.04
N LYS A 173 14.91 -1.89 7.65
CA LYS A 173 15.25 -2.81 8.74
C LYS A 173 14.41 -2.55 9.99
N ALA A 174 14.30 -1.29 10.42
CA ALA A 174 13.46 -0.92 11.55
C ALA A 174 11.98 -1.26 11.33
N ASN A 175 11.50 -1.22 10.07
CA ASN A 175 10.14 -1.59 9.70
C ASN A 175 9.94 -3.10 9.42
N GLY A 176 11.01 -3.92 9.56
CA GLY A 176 10.98 -5.37 9.39
C GLY A 176 11.16 -5.86 7.95
N GLY A 177 11.30 -4.97 6.96
CA GLY A 177 11.41 -5.34 5.54
C GLY A 177 12.61 -6.20 5.20
N THR A 178 13.76 -5.98 5.87
CA THR A 178 14.99 -6.76 5.64
C THR A 178 14.90 -8.22 6.07
N ARG A 179 13.92 -8.58 6.90
CA ARG A 179 13.67 -9.98 7.28
C ARG A 179 13.13 -10.80 6.10
N ALA A 180 12.37 -10.15 5.20
CA ALA A 180 11.82 -10.77 3.99
C ALA A 180 12.65 -10.48 2.73
N GLY A 181 13.37 -9.36 2.73
CA GLY A 181 14.19 -8.90 1.63
C GLY A 181 13.77 -7.53 1.11
N VAL A 182 14.77 -6.72 0.78
CA VAL A 182 14.59 -5.35 0.25
C VAL A 182 15.23 -5.27 -1.14
N LEU A 183 14.48 -4.77 -2.11
CA LEU A 183 14.94 -4.60 -3.49
C LEU A 183 15.08 -3.11 -3.81
N GLU A 184 16.10 -2.78 -4.58
CA GLU A 184 16.31 -1.42 -5.08
C GLU A 184 15.59 -1.21 -6.41
N THR A 185 14.87 -0.10 -6.53
CA THR A 185 14.13 0.32 -7.72
C THR A 185 14.24 1.82 -7.94
N SER A 186 13.36 2.41 -8.73
CA SER A 186 13.23 3.86 -8.92
C SER A 186 11.82 4.33 -8.57
N PHE A 187 11.66 5.61 -8.24
CA PHE A 187 10.34 6.21 -8.05
C PHE A 187 9.41 6.00 -9.25
N LYS A 188 9.96 6.10 -10.47
CA LYS A 188 9.20 5.84 -11.69
C LYS A 188 8.72 4.41 -11.77
N GLU A 189 9.62 3.44 -11.63
CA GLU A 189 9.31 2.03 -11.79
C GLU A 189 8.31 1.57 -10.72
N GLU A 190 8.56 1.91 -9.46
CA GLU A 190 7.65 1.59 -8.36
C GLU A 190 6.26 2.16 -8.62
N THR A 191 6.16 3.47 -8.90
CA THR A 191 4.86 4.14 -9.06
C THR A 191 4.06 3.59 -10.24
N GLU A 192 4.70 3.44 -11.40
CA GLU A 192 4.00 2.98 -12.61
C GLU A 192 3.56 1.51 -12.49
N THR A 193 4.41 0.65 -11.93
CA THR A 193 4.09 -0.78 -11.79
C THR A 193 3.10 -1.06 -10.66
N ASP A 194 3.17 -0.33 -9.56
CA ASP A 194 2.23 -0.44 -8.45
C ASP A 194 0.82 -0.02 -8.89
N LEU A 195 0.68 1.17 -9.47
CA LEU A 195 -0.60 1.65 -10.01
C LEU A 195 -1.17 0.73 -11.10
N PHE A 196 -0.32 0.19 -11.98
CA PHE A 196 -0.77 -0.77 -12.97
C PHE A 196 -1.24 -2.07 -12.32
N GLY A 197 -0.47 -2.62 -11.40
CA GLY A 197 -0.81 -3.84 -10.67
C GLY A 197 -2.15 -3.73 -9.95
N GLU A 198 -2.37 -2.62 -9.25
CA GLU A 198 -3.62 -2.36 -8.55
C GLU A 198 -4.83 -2.24 -9.50
N GLN A 199 -4.68 -1.48 -10.59
CA GLN A 199 -5.77 -1.22 -11.52
C GLN A 199 -6.10 -2.43 -12.40
N ALA A 200 -5.08 -3.04 -13.00
CA ALA A 200 -5.28 -4.07 -14.02
C ALA A 200 -5.42 -5.48 -13.45
N VAL A 201 -4.84 -5.77 -12.28
CA VAL A 201 -4.74 -7.14 -11.75
C VAL A 201 -5.30 -7.26 -10.33
N LEU A 202 -4.62 -6.64 -9.34
CA LEU A 202 -4.81 -6.96 -7.92
C LEU A 202 -6.16 -6.50 -7.35
N CYS A 203 -6.57 -5.27 -7.65
CA CYS A 203 -7.82 -4.71 -7.14
C CYS A 203 -8.86 -4.63 -8.27
N GLY A 204 -8.58 -3.88 -9.34
CA GLY A 204 -9.54 -3.67 -10.42
C GLY A 204 -9.87 -4.94 -11.19
N GLY A 205 -8.86 -5.61 -11.75
CA GLY A 205 -9.03 -6.82 -12.57
C GLY A 205 -9.67 -7.97 -11.80
N MET A 206 -9.12 -8.31 -10.64
CA MET A 206 -9.61 -9.43 -9.82
C MET A 206 -11.06 -9.22 -9.36
N THR A 207 -11.39 -8.04 -8.84
CA THR A 207 -12.75 -7.76 -8.35
C THR A 207 -13.78 -7.75 -9.48
N ALA A 208 -13.40 -7.24 -10.66
CA ALA A 208 -14.27 -7.26 -11.84
C ALA A 208 -14.51 -8.69 -12.32
N LEU A 209 -13.46 -9.54 -12.38
CA LEU A 209 -13.56 -10.95 -12.75
C LEU A 209 -14.48 -11.73 -11.79
N ILE A 210 -14.28 -11.56 -10.49
CA ILE A 210 -15.09 -12.20 -9.45
C ILE A 210 -16.57 -11.83 -9.59
N LYS A 211 -16.87 -10.53 -9.75
CA LYS A 211 -18.24 -10.05 -9.93
C LYS A 211 -18.89 -10.63 -11.18
N ALA A 212 -18.20 -10.57 -12.33
CA ALA A 212 -18.71 -11.10 -13.59
C ALA A 212 -18.99 -12.61 -13.50
N GLY A 213 -18.09 -13.40 -12.86
CA GLY A 213 -18.31 -14.82 -12.62
C GLY A 213 -19.54 -15.10 -11.74
N TYR A 214 -19.64 -14.38 -10.62
CA TYR A 214 -20.79 -14.47 -9.72
C TYR A 214 -22.11 -14.14 -10.42
N GLU A 215 -22.18 -13.01 -11.13
CA GLU A 215 -23.38 -12.57 -11.87
C GLU A 215 -23.78 -13.60 -12.93
N THR A 216 -22.83 -14.12 -13.70
CA THR A 216 -23.04 -15.14 -14.72
C THR A 216 -23.69 -16.40 -14.16
N LEU A 217 -23.24 -16.88 -13.00
CA LEU A 217 -23.82 -18.06 -12.34
C LEU A 217 -25.22 -17.79 -11.84
N VAL A 218 -25.46 -16.63 -11.21
CA VAL A 218 -26.79 -16.25 -10.69
C VAL A 218 -27.78 -16.09 -11.84
N GLU A 219 -27.41 -15.42 -12.93
CA GLU A 219 -28.21 -15.29 -14.15
C GLU A 219 -28.49 -16.65 -14.80
N GLY A 220 -27.56 -17.59 -14.69
CA GLY A 220 -27.71 -18.99 -15.11
C GLY A 220 -28.63 -19.83 -14.22
N GLY A 221 -29.21 -19.23 -13.15
CA GLY A 221 -30.17 -19.88 -12.26
C GLY A 221 -29.55 -20.64 -11.07
N TYR A 222 -28.25 -20.50 -10.83
CA TYR A 222 -27.59 -21.07 -9.65
C TYR A 222 -27.84 -20.21 -8.41
N SER A 223 -27.78 -20.82 -7.24
CA SER A 223 -27.96 -20.09 -5.98
C SER A 223 -26.83 -19.07 -5.77
N PRO A 224 -27.12 -17.88 -5.24
CA PRO A 224 -26.11 -16.86 -4.94
C PRO A 224 -25.02 -17.35 -3.98
N GLU A 225 -25.38 -18.25 -3.05
CA GLU A 225 -24.42 -18.84 -2.10
C GLU A 225 -23.38 -19.70 -2.82
N MET A 226 -23.80 -20.55 -3.77
CA MET A 226 -22.86 -21.35 -4.56
C MET A 226 -22.00 -20.47 -5.46
N ALA A 227 -22.59 -19.48 -6.13
CA ALA A 227 -21.85 -18.50 -6.93
C ALA A 227 -20.80 -17.75 -6.11
N TYR A 228 -21.12 -17.40 -4.84
CA TYR A 228 -20.17 -16.78 -3.92
C TYR A 228 -19.01 -17.72 -3.56
N PHE A 229 -19.28 -18.97 -3.24
CA PHE A 229 -18.23 -19.95 -2.91
C PHE A 229 -17.27 -20.15 -4.08
N GLU A 230 -17.80 -20.43 -5.25
CA GLU A 230 -17.00 -20.75 -6.44
C GLU A 230 -16.21 -19.55 -6.97
N CYS A 231 -16.80 -18.36 -6.98
CA CYS A 231 -16.17 -17.19 -7.64
C CYS A 231 -15.38 -16.30 -6.68
N LEU A 232 -15.71 -16.28 -5.36
CA LEU A 232 -15.03 -15.40 -4.42
C LEU A 232 -14.28 -16.17 -3.34
N HIS A 233 -14.97 -17.04 -2.60
CA HIS A 233 -14.38 -17.67 -1.43
C HIS A 233 -13.16 -18.54 -1.80
N GLU A 234 -13.30 -19.36 -2.82
CA GLU A 234 -12.26 -20.28 -3.26
C GLU A 234 -11.08 -19.58 -3.95
N THR A 235 -11.28 -18.37 -4.50
CA THR A 235 -10.20 -17.60 -5.13
C THR A 235 -8.98 -17.46 -4.23
N LYS A 236 -9.19 -17.25 -2.91
CA LYS A 236 -8.07 -17.17 -1.96
C LYS A 236 -7.22 -18.43 -1.94
N LEU A 237 -7.85 -19.61 -1.96
CA LEU A 237 -7.15 -20.90 -1.88
C LEU A 237 -6.29 -21.14 -3.12
N ILE A 238 -6.79 -20.75 -4.29
CA ILE A 238 -6.04 -20.83 -5.55
C ILE A 238 -4.89 -19.82 -5.57
N VAL A 239 -5.13 -18.59 -5.09
CA VAL A 239 -4.09 -17.56 -4.99
C VAL A 239 -3.00 -17.97 -4.00
N ASP A 240 -3.34 -18.62 -2.89
CA ASP A 240 -2.36 -19.16 -1.93
C ASP A 240 -1.43 -20.17 -2.60
N LEU A 241 -1.96 -21.11 -3.41
CA LEU A 241 -1.15 -22.10 -4.17
C LEU A 241 -0.22 -21.42 -5.17
N ILE A 242 -0.71 -20.40 -5.89
CA ILE A 242 0.11 -19.62 -6.84
C ILE A 242 1.21 -18.87 -6.07
N HIS A 243 0.87 -18.27 -4.93
CA HIS A 243 1.83 -17.53 -4.10
C HIS A 243 2.93 -18.42 -3.54
N GLU A 244 2.57 -19.63 -3.10
CA GLU A 244 3.51 -20.59 -2.51
C GLU A 244 4.52 -21.15 -3.53
N GLY A 245 4.05 -21.55 -4.71
CA GLY A 245 4.90 -22.28 -5.64
C GLY A 245 4.77 -21.89 -7.11
N GLY A 246 4.06 -20.82 -7.43
CA GLY A 246 3.84 -20.36 -8.80
C GLY A 246 2.68 -21.08 -9.50
N ILE A 247 2.37 -20.64 -10.72
CA ILE A 247 1.23 -21.13 -11.51
C ILE A 247 1.35 -22.64 -11.80
N ALA A 248 2.54 -23.11 -12.10
CA ALA A 248 2.76 -24.54 -12.36
C ALA A 248 2.50 -25.42 -11.14
N ASN A 249 2.81 -24.94 -9.93
CA ASN A 249 2.52 -25.62 -8.68
C ASN A 249 1.02 -25.64 -8.38
N MET A 250 0.31 -24.56 -8.68
CA MET A 250 -1.15 -24.53 -8.60
C MET A 250 -1.76 -25.57 -9.53
N HIS A 251 -1.33 -25.65 -10.82
CA HIS A 251 -1.79 -26.67 -11.76
C HIS A 251 -1.55 -28.11 -11.27
N TYR A 252 -0.38 -28.37 -10.66
CA TYR A 252 -0.08 -29.69 -10.07
C TYR A 252 -1.03 -30.04 -8.91
N SER A 253 -1.55 -29.06 -8.22
CA SER A 253 -2.37 -29.22 -7.00
C SER A 253 -3.86 -29.34 -7.27
N ILE A 254 -4.32 -29.03 -8.49
CA ILE A 254 -5.74 -29.11 -8.90
C ILE A 254 -6.03 -30.36 -9.71
N SER A 255 -7.31 -30.64 -9.99
CA SER A 255 -7.70 -31.79 -10.81
C SER A 255 -7.38 -31.56 -12.30
N ASN A 256 -7.15 -32.67 -13.02
CA ASN A 256 -6.96 -32.62 -14.48
C ASN A 256 -8.13 -31.93 -15.20
N THR A 257 -9.35 -32.03 -14.66
CA THR A 257 -10.54 -31.37 -15.21
C THR A 257 -10.46 -29.86 -15.06
N ALA A 258 -10.01 -29.38 -13.91
CA ALA A 258 -9.83 -27.94 -13.65
C ALA A 258 -8.67 -27.39 -14.50
N GLU A 259 -7.52 -28.07 -14.54
CA GLU A 259 -6.37 -27.70 -15.35
C GLU A 259 -6.72 -27.63 -16.86
N TYR A 260 -7.44 -28.64 -17.38
CA TYR A 260 -7.91 -28.63 -18.76
C TYR A 260 -8.87 -27.45 -19.02
N GLY A 261 -9.79 -27.20 -18.08
CA GLY A 261 -10.72 -26.07 -18.14
C GLY A 261 -10.00 -24.72 -18.20
N ASP A 262 -8.96 -24.54 -17.41
CA ASP A 262 -8.11 -23.34 -17.42
C ASP A 262 -7.50 -23.11 -18.82
N TYR A 263 -6.83 -24.10 -19.39
CA TYR A 263 -6.18 -23.98 -20.69
C TYR A 263 -7.12 -23.66 -21.85
N VAL A 264 -8.34 -24.19 -21.85
CA VAL A 264 -9.30 -23.98 -22.94
C VAL A 264 -10.24 -22.79 -22.74
N SER A 265 -10.42 -22.31 -21.51
CA SER A 265 -11.36 -21.26 -21.15
C SER A 265 -10.71 -19.96 -20.74
N GLY A 266 -9.56 -20.01 -20.06
CA GLY A 266 -8.80 -18.83 -19.68
C GLY A 266 -8.57 -17.83 -20.83
N PRO A 267 -8.10 -18.30 -22.02
CA PRO A 267 -7.89 -17.41 -23.16
C PRO A 267 -9.16 -16.81 -23.76
N LYS A 268 -10.36 -17.32 -23.41
CA LYS A 268 -11.64 -16.75 -23.84
C LYS A 268 -12.09 -15.62 -22.91
N VAL A 269 -11.63 -15.63 -21.65
CA VAL A 269 -11.92 -14.59 -20.66
C VAL A 269 -10.90 -13.47 -20.77
N ILE A 270 -9.61 -13.82 -20.77
CA ILE A 270 -8.51 -12.86 -20.94
C ILE A 270 -8.02 -12.94 -22.39
N THR A 271 -8.61 -12.13 -23.25
CA THR A 271 -8.38 -12.08 -24.70
C THR A 271 -7.28 -11.09 -25.06
N GLU A 272 -6.94 -11.00 -26.37
CA GLU A 272 -6.06 -9.94 -26.88
C GLU A 272 -6.67 -8.54 -26.66
N ASP A 273 -7.99 -8.38 -26.72
CA ASP A 273 -8.65 -7.11 -26.42
C ASP A 273 -8.45 -6.72 -24.94
N THR A 274 -8.46 -7.69 -24.04
CA THR A 274 -8.11 -7.47 -22.62
C THR A 274 -6.68 -6.93 -22.47
N LYS A 275 -5.70 -7.52 -23.20
CA LYS A 275 -4.32 -7.03 -23.21
C LYS A 275 -4.19 -5.62 -23.80
N ILE A 276 -4.98 -5.31 -24.84
CA ILE A 276 -5.03 -3.96 -25.41
C ILE A 276 -5.54 -2.96 -24.37
N ALA A 277 -6.61 -3.31 -23.64
CA ALA A 277 -7.12 -2.49 -22.54
C ALA A 277 -6.07 -2.28 -21.43
N MET A 278 -5.35 -3.34 -21.03
CA MET A 278 -4.24 -3.23 -20.06
C MET A 278 -3.12 -2.30 -20.53
N LYS A 279 -2.75 -2.34 -21.82
CA LYS A 279 -1.77 -1.40 -22.39
C LYS A 279 -2.28 0.04 -22.30
N GLY A 280 -3.55 0.28 -22.61
CA GLY A 280 -4.16 1.60 -22.46
C GLY A 280 -4.17 2.11 -21.02
N ILE A 281 -4.39 1.23 -20.04
CA ILE A 281 -4.27 1.56 -18.61
C ILE A 281 -2.82 1.97 -18.28
N LEU A 282 -1.82 1.22 -18.74
CA LEU A 282 -0.42 1.55 -18.50
C LEU A 282 -0.04 2.90 -19.15
N GLU A 283 -0.45 3.14 -20.38
CA GLU A 283 -0.22 4.42 -21.07
C GLU A 283 -0.87 5.61 -20.34
N ASN A 284 -2.07 5.40 -19.80
CA ASN A 284 -2.78 6.41 -19.00
C ASN A 284 -2.06 6.74 -17.69
N ILE A 285 -1.43 5.74 -17.06
CA ILE A 285 -0.57 5.93 -15.88
C ILE A 285 0.70 6.67 -16.27
N GLN A 286 1.43 6.20 -17.27
CA GLN A 286 2.73 6.75 -17.70
C GLN A 286 2.63 8.21 -18.17
N SER A 287 1.53 8.57 -18.81
CA SER A 287 1.26 9.95 -19.22
C SER A 287 0.90 10.89 -18.08
N GLY A 288 0.61 10.37 -16.88
CA GLY A 288 0.10 11.13 -15.73
C GLY A 288 -1.39 11.48 -15.81
N ASN A 289 -2.10 11.04 -16.85
CA ASN A 289 -3.54 11.32 -16.98
C ASN A 289 -4.32 10.72 -15.84
N PHE A 290 -4.04 9.46 -15.45
CA PHE A 290 -4.68 8.84 -14.29
C PHE A 290 -4.47 9.66 -13.01
N ALA A 291 -3.25 10.10 -12.74
CA ALA A 291 -2.95 10.91 -11.56
C ALA A 291 -3.76 12.23 -11.55
N ASN A 292 -3.87 12.90 -12.71
CA ASN A 292 -4.67 14.11 -12.82
C ASN A 292 -6.17 13.83 -12.61
N GLN A 293 -6.72 12.79 -13.24
CA GLN A 293 -8.12 12.39 -13.08
C GLN A 293 -8.47 12.08 -11.61
N PHE A 294 -7.62 11.32 -10.94
CA PHE A 294 -7.78 10.99 -9.52
C PHE A 294 -7.79 12.26 -8.64
N LEU A 295 -6.80 13.12 -8.81
CA LEU A 295 -6.70 14.34 -8.02
C LEU A 295 -7.87 15.31 -8.32
N ASP A 296 -8.32 15.39 -9.57
CA ASP A 296 -9.46 16.24 -9.97
C ASP A 296 -10.78 15.70 -9.40
N ASP A 297 -10.96 14.37 -9.33
CA ASP A 297 -12.11 13.77 -8.64
C ASP A 297 -12.07 14.09 -7.13
N CYS A 298 -10.92 13.92 -6.48
CA CYS A 298 -10.76 14.20 -5.05
C CYS A 298 -10.99 15.67 -4.69
N ARG A 299 -10.57 16.62 -5.53
CA ARG A 299 -10.78 18.07 -5.33
C ARG A 299 -12.25 18.50 -5.32
N GLN A 300 -13.15 17.70 -5.87
CA GLN A 300 -14.59 17.97 -5.83
C GLN A 300 -15.22 17.66 -4.47
N SER A 301 -14.45 17.14 -3.53
CA SER A 301 -14.87 16.82 -2.16
C SER A 301 -13.84 17.30 -1.16
N ASN A 302 -14.27 18.07 -0.16
CA ASN A 302 -13.38 18.62 0.85
C ASN A 302 -13.33 17.78 2.15
N ASP A 303 -14.03 16.65 2.20
CA ASP A 303 -14.21 15.85 3.41
C ASP A 303 -13.23 14.67 3.56
N GLY A 304 -12.34 14.49 2.58
CA GLY A 304 -11.36 13.40 2.57
C GLY A 304 -11.96 12.01 2.29
N SER A 305 -13.21 11.95 1.87
CA SER A 305 -13.88 10.68 1.55
C SER A 305 -13.74 10.27 0.08
N GLY A 306 -12.90 10.96 -0.68
CA GLY A 306 -12.79 10.83 -2.14
C GLY A 306 -13.85 11.64 -2.88
N GLY A 307 -13.70 11.77 -4.20
CA GLY A 307 -14.59 12.53 -5.05
C GLY A 307 -15.87 11.77 -5.46
N PRO A 308 -16.67 12.38 -6.35
CA PRO A 308 -17.95 11.80 -6.81
C PRO A 308 -17.80 10.40 -7.41
N VAL A 309 -16.74 10.14 -8.21
CA VAL A 309 -16.50 8.83 -8.82
C VAL A 309 -16.25 7.78 -7.75
N MET A 310 -15.38 8.08 -6.78
CA MET A 310 -15.10 7.16 -5.66
C MET A 310 -16.36 6.89 -4.82
N LYS A 311 -17.12 7.93 -4.48
CA LYS A 311 -18.35 7.81 -3.66
C LYS A 311 -19.40 6.95 -4.34
N SER A 312 -19.67 7.20 -5.64
CA SER A 312 -20.63 6.44 -6.43
C SER A 312 -20.26 4.96 -6.52
N ASN A 313 -18.98 4.65 -6.79
CA ASN A 313 -18.53 3.27 -6.91
C ASN A 313 -18.47 2.53 -5.54
N ARG A 314 -18.17 3.23 -4.45
CA ARG A 314 -18.27 2.66 -3.09
C ARG A 314 -19.71 2.26 -2.76
N GLU A 315 -20.68 3.11 -3.10
CA GLU A 315 -22.11 2.83 -2.88
C GLU A 315 -22.58 1.67 -3.76
N ALA A 316 -22.21 1.65 -5.04
CA ALA A 316 -22.54 0.56 -5.95
C ALA A 316 -21.95 -0.79 -5.47
N THR A 317 -20.70 -0.78 -5.00
CA THR A 317 -20.06 -1.98 -4.45
C THR A 317 -20.76 -2.46 -3.19
N LYS A 318 -21.06 -1.56 -2.25
CA LYS A 318 -21.76 -1.89 -1.00
C LYS A 318 -23.14 -2.52 -1.22
N ASN A 319 -23.84 -2.06 -2.28
CA ASN A 319 -25.19 -2.51 -2.61
C ASN A 319 -25.22 -3.74 -3.54
N HIS A 320 -24.06 -4.24 -3.96
CA HIS A 320 -24.00 -5.42 -4.81
C HIS A 320 -24.42 -6.68 -4.03
N SER A 321 -25.21 -7.57 -4.66
CA SER A 321 -25.75 -8.77 -4.02
C SER A 321 -24.67 -9.70 -3.43
N ILE A 322 -23.49 -9.77 -4.05
CA ILE A 322 -22.35 -10.55 -3.56
C ILE A 322 -21.90 -10.14 -2.14
N GLU A 323 -22.04 -8.84 -1.79
CA GLU A 323 -21.68 -8.34 -0.45
C GLU A 323 -22.67 -8.80 0.61
N ALA A 324 -23.98 -8.77 0.32
CA ALA A 324 -25.02 -9.25 1.23
C ALA A 324 -24.88 -10.76 1.48
N VAL A 325 -24.75 -11.55 0.42
CA VAL A 325 -24.53 -13.01 0.47
C VAL A 325 -23.24 -13.33 1.22
N GLY A 326 -22.15 -12.65 0.88
CA GLY A 326 -20.85 -12.83 1.53
C GLY A 326 -20.89 -12.50 3.02
N SER A 327 -21.59 -11.43 3.41
CA SER A 327 -21.75 -11.05 4.82
C SER A 327 -22.49 -12.12 5.61
N GLU A 328 -23.59 -12.65 5.06
CA GLU A 328 -24.36 -13.71 5.69
C GLU A 328 -23.51 -14.99 5.86
N LEU A 329 -22.85 -15.44 4.79
CA LEU A 329 -22.02 -16.65 4.83
C LEU A 329 -20.84 -16.51 5.81
N ARG A 330 -20.11 -15.38 5.77
CA ARG A 330 -19.00 -15.12 6.71
C ARG A 330 -19.47 -15.12 8.16
N SER A 331 -20.68 -14.62 8.45
CA SER A 331 -21.23 -14.66 9.81
C SER A 331 -21.47 -16.07 10.34
N LYS A 332 -21.73 -17.03 9.45
CA LYS A 332 -21.97 -18.45 9.75
C LYS A 332 -20.67 -19.28 9.81
N MET A 333 -19.59 -18.80 9.22
CA MET A 333 -18.28 -19.47 9.16
C MET A 333 -17.45 -19.14 10.41
N LYS A 334 -17.57 -19.93 11.47
CA LYS A 334 -16.91 -19.70 12.76
C LYS A 334 -15.39 -19.51 12.70
N PHE A 335 -14.71 -20.20 11.78
CA PHE A 335 -13.25 -20.12 11.66
C PHE A 335 -12.76 -18.80 11.01
N LEU A 336 -13.58 -18.09 10.25
CA LEU A 336 -13.24 -16.78 9.68
C LEU A 336 -13.33 -15.66 10.72
N ASN A 337 -14.08 -15.87 11.80
CA ASN A 337 -14.28 -14.87 12.85
C ASN A 337 -13.06 -14.73 13.80
N ASN A 338 -12.12 -15.68 13.77
CA ASN A 338 -10.99 -15.73 14.71
C ASN A 338 -9.71 -15.00 14.21
N LYS A 339 -9.68 -14.53 12.95
CA LYS A 339 -8.55 -13.75 12.39
C LYS A 339 -9.08 -12.63 11.48
N LYS A 340 -9.46 -11.52 12.05
CA LYS A 340 -9.68 -10.31 11.28
C LYS A 340 -8.33 -9.74 10.87
N LEU A 341 -8.08 -9.64 9.57
CA LEU A 341 -6.89 -8.95 9.04
C LEU A 341 -6.98 -7.42 9.22
N VAL A 342 -8.19 -6.89 9.22
CA VAL A 342 -8.47 -5.46 9.39
C VAL A 342 -9.31 -5.26 10.63
N ASP A 343 -8.82 -4.51 11.58
CA ASP A 343 -9.58 -4.01 12.71
C ASP A 343 -9.75 -2.50 12.57
N LYS A 344 -10.97 -2.07 12.25
CA LYS A 344 -11.29 -0.65 12.02
C LYS A 344 -11.20 0.22 13.28
N GLU A 345 -11.12 -0.40 14.46
CA GLU A 345 -10.94 0.31 15.72
C GLU A 345 -9.46 0.61 15.99
N ILE A 346 -8.58 -0.25 15.47
CA ILE A 346 -7.13 -0.13 15.67
C ILE A 346 -6.44 0.49 14.45
N ASN A 347 -6.88 0.12 13.23
CA ASN A 347 -6.25 0.53 11.96
C ASN A 347 -6.93 1.76 11.33
#